data_f29fe2517ceea78f0253c851c8a68bf9
#
_entry.id   f29fe2517ceea78f0253c851c8a68bf9
#
_cell.length_a   1.000
_cell.length_b   1.000
_cell.length_c   1.000
_cell.angle_alpha   90.00
_cell.angle_beta   90.00
_cell.angle_gamma   90.00
#
_symmetry.space_group_name_H-M   'P 1'
#
loop_
_entity.id
_entity.type
_entity.pdbx_description
1 polymer ?
#
loop_
_entity_poly.entity_id
_entity_poly.type
_entity_poly.pdbx_seq_one_letter_code
_entity_poly.pdbx_strand_id
1 'polypeptide(L)'
;MQAWDTDLRWETTFANRNAKTLTKLLFHKQTLPGFNDSGAHLANIGFYDGNLRALKIAQQEGLQQVSRMVHRLTELPAKFFGINAGLVRLGAQADLCIIDPVALEKWDPEKTYHFIHRSQFGCRQIVNRPDAVVRNVIIGGKMVWDNGIYSEDFGKTASGRVIRAKDHPLEQGKM
;
A
#
# COMPACT_ATOMS: atom_id res chain seq x y z
N MET A 1 13.38 8.85 -33.94
CA MET A 1 13.12 7.52 -33.36
C MET A 1 13.10 6.52 -34.50
N GLN A 2 14.02 5.58 -34.53
CA GLN A 2 14.04 4.58 -35.60
C GLN A 2 12.93 3.55 -35.33
N ALA A 3 12.16 3.18 -36.36
CA ALA A 3 10.99 2.32 -36.24
C ALA A 3 11.30 0.85 -35.80
N TRP A 4 12.56 0.51 -35.66
CA TRP A 4 13.06 -0.83 -35.35
C TRP A 4 13.60 -0.98 -33.93
N ASP A 5 13.57 0.09 -33.10
CA ASP A 5 14.07 0.00 -31.73
C ASP A 5 13.01 -0.64 -30.84
N THR A 6 13.00 -1.96 -30.83
CA THR A 6 12.09 -2.79 -30.02
C THR A 6 12.44 -2.76 -28.54
N ASP A 7 13.65 -2.28 -28.19
CA ASP A 7 14.13 -2.20 -26.80
C ASP A 7 13.86 -0.82 -26.17
N LEU A 8 13.34 0.12 -26.95
CA LEU A 8 12.98 1.44 -26.44
C LEU A 8 11.89 1.33 -25.40
N ARG A 9 12.19 1.79 -24.21
CA ARG A 9 11.25 1.90 -23.10
C ARG A 9 11.05 3.38 -22.76
N TRP A 10 9.80 3.76 -22.59
CA TRP A 10 9.45 5.09 -22.16
C TRP A 10 8.49 5.02 -20.98
N GLU A 11 8.56 6.02 -20.13
CA GLU A 11 7.73 6.16 -18.95
C GLU A 11 7.07 7.53 -18.95
N THR A 12 5.81 7.58 -18.56
CA THR A 12 5.10 8.85 -18.40
C THR A 12 4.05 8.74 -17.30
N THR A 13 3.80 9.84 -16.62
CA THR A 13 2.72 9.96 -15.63
C THR A 13 1.51 10.57 -16.33
N PHE A 14 0.44 9.81 -16.44
CA PHE A 14 -0.81 10.26 -17.09
C PHE A 14 -1.69 11.10 -16.16
N ALA A 15 -1.71 10.79 -14.87
CA ALA A 15 -2.61 11.39 -13.90
C ALA A 15 -1.85 11.86 -12.65
N ASN A 16 -2.58 12.54 -11.75
CA ASN A 16 -2.08 12.94 -10.43
C ASN A 16 -0.85 13.88 -10.45
N ARG A 17 -0.63 14.61 -11.54
CA ARG A 17 0.50 15.53 -11.69
C ARG A 17 0.36 16.79 -10.84
N ASN A 18 -0.86 17.21 -10.54
CA ASN A 18 -1.11 18.39 -9.74
C ASN A 18 -1.24 18.00 -8.25
N ALA A 19 -0.22 18.29 -7.47
CA ALA A 19 -0.16 17.93 -6.05
C ALA A 19 -1.34 18.49 -5.24
N LYS A 20 -1.73 19.75 -5.48
CA LYS A 20 -2.87 20.39 -4.80
C LYS A 20 -4.21 19.71 -5.09
N THR A 21 -4.42 19.31 -6.33
CA THR A 21 -5.62 18.56 -6.72
C THR A 21 -5.59 17.15 -6.15
N LEU A 22 -4.44 16.48 -6.20
CA LEU A 22 -4.25 15.16 -5.61
C LEU A 22 -4.54 15.16 -4.11
N THR A 23 -3.99 16.10 -3.37
CA THR A 23 -4.26 16.25 -1.93
C THR A 23 -5.76 16.42 -1.66
N LYS A 24 -6.45 17.29 -2.41
CA LYS A 24 -7.90 17.46 -2.29
C LYS A 24 -8.66 16.15 -2.52
N LEU A 25 -8.30 15.40 -3.56
CA LEU A 25 -8.94 14.11 -3.87
C LEU A 25 -8.67 13.06 -2.78
N LEU A 26 -7.44 12.95 -2.32
CA LEU A 26 -7.05 12.01 -1.26
C LEU A 26 -7.83 12.23 0.03
N PHE A 27 -8.19 13.48 0.36
CA PHE A 27 -8.95 13.82 1.57
C PHE A 27 -10.45 14.06 1.34
N HIS A 28 -10.92 13.93 0.10
CA HIS A 28 -12.33 14.16 -0.20
C HIS A 28 -13.21 13.05 0.38
N LYS A 29 -14.33 13.45 1.02
CA LYS A 29 -15.21 12.53 1.74
C LYS A 29 -15.87 11.44 0.88
N GLN A 30 -16.03 11.69 -0.41
CA GLN A 30 -16.66 10.77 -1.37
C GLN A 30 -15.66 9.91 -2.15
N THR A 31 -14.37 9.95 -1.80
CA THR A 31 -13.34 9.12 -2.43
C THR A 31 -12.77 8.11 -1.46
N LEU A 32 -12.38 6.94 -1.94
CA LEU A 32 -11.56 5.97 -1.23
C LEU A 32 -10.20 5.91 -1.92
N PRO A 33 -9.10 6.31 -1.27
CA PRO A 33 -7.77 6.07 -1.79
C PRO A 33 -7.43 4.58 -1.69
N GLY A 34 -6.68 4.03 -2.64
CA GLY A 34 -6.15 2.69 -2.45
C GLY A 34 -5.97 1.83 -3.69
N PHE A 35 -6.66 2.05 -4.78
CA PHE A 35 -6.46 1.25 -6.00
C PHE A 35 -5.36 1.86 -6.89
N ASN A 36 -4.46 1.04 -7.43
CA ASN A 36 -3.29 1.52 -8.17
C ASN A 36 -2.94 0.72 -9.43
N ASP A 37 -3.79 -0.23 -9.85
CA ASP A 37 -3.57 -1.08 -11.02
C ASP A 37 -2.27 -1.93 -11.01
N SER A 38 -1.60 -2.01 -9.89
CA SER A 38 -0.36 -2.81 -9.77
C SER A 38 -0.63 -4.26 -10.14
N GLY A 39 0.20 -4.79 -11.03
CA GLY A 39 0.12 -6.17 -11.51
C GLY A 39 -0.74 -6.38 -12.76
N ALA A 40 -1.48 -5.38 -13.24
CA ALA A 40 -2.24 -5.47 -14.49
C ALA A 40 -1.31 -5.71 -15.70
N HIS A 41 -0.14 -5.06 -15.70
CA HIS A 41 0.96 -5.26 -16.63
C HIS A 41 2.25 -5.44 -15.83
N LEU A 42 2.63 -6.66 -15.53
CA LEU A 42 3.70 -7.01 -14.58
C LEU A 42 5.01 -6.24 -14.76
N ALA A 43 5.40 -5.94 -16.00
CA ALA A 43 6.63 -5.20 -16.28
C ALA A 43 6.46 -3.68 -16.16
N ASN A 44 5.28 -3.15 -16.39
CA ASN A 44 5.05 -1.72 -16.63
C ASN A 44 4.33 -1.01 -15.47
N ILE A 45 3.50 -1.73 -14.71
CA ILE A 45 2.69 -1.19 -13.63
C ILE A 45 2.94 -2.05 -12.38
N GLY A 46 4.05 -1.80 -11.74
CA GLY A 46 4.49 -2.59 -10.57
C GLY A 46 4.61 -1.79 -9.28
N PHE A 47 4.18 -0.52 -9.27
CA PHE A 47 4.29 0.33 -8.09
C PHE A 47 3.24 -0.04 -7.04
N TYR A 48 3.70 -0.65 -5.96
CA TYR A 48 2.87 -0.99 -4.79
C TYR A 48 3.00 0.04 -3.68
N ASP A 49 3.42 1.25 -4.00
CA ASP A 49 3.78 2.30 -3.03
C ASP A 49 2.68 3.35 -2.80
N GLY A 50 1.54 3.24 -3.46
CA GLY A 50 0.47 4.25 -3.43
C GLY A 50 0.02 4.62 -2.01
N ASN A 51 -0.08 3.65 -1.10
CA ASN A 51 -0.45 3.89 0.29
C ASN A 51 0.63 4.69 1.04
N LEU A 52 1.90 4.39 0.81
CA LEU A 52 3.01 5.14 1.41
C LEU A 52 3.11 6.56 0.84
N ARG A 53 2.87 6.73 -0.47
CA ARG A 53 2.77 8.07 -1.09
C ARG A 53 1.64 8.89 -0.47
N ALA A 54 0.47 8.30 -0.26
CA ALA A 54 -0.65 8.96 0.40
C ALA A 54 -0.32 9.38 1.85
N LEU A 55 0.35 8.50 2.61
CA LEU A 55 0.82 8.82 3.96
C LEU A 55 1.89 9.92 3.97
N LYS A 56 2.83 9.91 3.00
CA LYS A 56 3.82 10.97 2.86
C LYS A 56 3.18 12.33 2.56
N ILE A 57 2.19 12.39 1.68
CA ILE A 57 1.42 13.61 1.41
C ILE A 57 0.69 14.07 2.68
N ALA A 58 0.07 13.15 3.41
CA ALA A 58 -0.59 13.47 4.67
C ALA A 58 0.38 14.00 5.74
N GLN A 59 1.60 13.46 5.78
CA GLN A 59 2.64 13.90 6.71
C GLN A 59 3.08 15.35 6.46
N GLN A 60 3.15 15.76 5.19
CA GLN A 60 3.43 17.15 4.81
C GLN A 60 2.34 18.12 5.26
N GLU A 61 1.10 17.66 5.39
CA GLU A 61 -0.06 18.45 5.87
C GLU A 61 -0.24 18.39 7.40
N GLY A 62 0.59 17.64 8.10
CA GLY A 62 0.62 17.55 9.58
C GLY A 62 0.02 16.28 10.18
N LEU A 63 0.29 16.07 11.47
CA LEU A 63 -0.03 14.83 12.20
C LEU A 63 -1.54 14.48 12.17
N GLN A 64 -2.42 15.47 12.25
CA GLN A 64 -3.86 15.24 12.16
C GLN A 64 -4.25 14.62 10.80
N GLN A 65 -3.59 15.05 9.72
CA GLN A 65 -3.84 14.51 8.40
C GLN A 65 -3.26 13.10 8.24
N VAL A 66 -2.15 12.79 8.91
CA VAL A 66 -1.63 11.41 8.97
C VAL A 66 -2.67 10.49 9.61
N SER A 67 -3.20 10.83 10.78
CA SER A 67 -4.25 10.04 11.45
C SER A 67 -5.47 9.84 10.55
N ARG A 68 -5.92 10.92 9.90
CA ARG A 68 -7.03 10.88 8.96
C ARG A 68 -6.73 9.97 7.75
N MET A 69 -5.50 10.02 7.22
CA MET A 69 -5.11 9.17 6.08
C MET A 69 -5.02 7.70 6.49
N VAL A 70 -4.47 7.39 7.65
CA VAL A 70 -4.47 6.01 8.19
C VAL A 70 -5.89 5.48 8.25
N HIS A 71 -6.84 6.22 8.84
CA HIS A 71 -8.25 5.83 8.85
C HIS A 71 -8.80 5.58 7.44
N ARG A 72 -8.46 6.44 6.47
CA ARG A 72 -8.93 6.31 5.08
C ARG A 72 -8.32 5.13 4.32
N LEU A 73 -7.14 4.67 4.73
CA LEU A 73 -6.46 3.52 4.12
C LEU A 73 -6.80 2.19 4.82
N THR A 74 -7.42 2.23 5.99
CA THR A 74 -7.65 1.03 6.82
C THR A 74 -9.13 0.85 7.18
N GLU A 75 -9.65 1.54 8.18
CA GLU A 75 -11.00 1.35 8.69
C GLU A 75 -12.08 1.72 7.67
N LEU A 76 -11.91 2.82 6.96
CA LEU A 76 -12.92 3.30 6.02
C LEU A 76 -13.20 2.30 4.88
N PRO A 77 -12.19 1.77 4.16
CA PRO A 77 -12.42 0.72 3.17
C PRO A 77 -12.93 -0.58 3.80
N ALA A 78 -12.47 -0.94 5.00
CA ALA A 78 -12.97 -2.13 5.69
C ALA A 78 -14.49 -2.02 5.98
N LYS A 79 -14.95 -0.87 6.46
CA LYS A 79 -16.38 -0.58 6.64
C LYS A 79 -17.14 -0.58 5.32
N PHE A 80 -16.59 0.03 4.28
CA PHE A 80 -17.23 0.06 2.97
C PHE A 80 -17.44 -1.33 2.38
N PHE A 81 -16.46 -2.22 2.52
CA PHE A 81 -16.57 -3.60 2.04
C PHE A 81 -17.20 -4.58 3.05
N GLY A 82 -17.58 -4.11 4.25
CA GLY A 82 -18.18 -4.95 5.28
C GLY A 82 -17.24 -6.06 5.80
N ILE A 83 -15.95 -5.78 5.94
CA ILE A 83 -14.94 -6.74 6.41
C ILE A 83 -14.45 -6.40 7.81
N ASN A 84 -14.13 -7.42 8.61
CA ASN A 84 -13.60 -7.25 9.96
C ASN A 84 -12.07 -7.07 9.95
N ALA A 85 -11.63 -5.87 9.57
CA ALA A 85 -10.23 -5.48 9.50
C ALA A 85 -10.08 -3.96 9.68
N GLY A 86 -8.84 -3.45 9.63
CA GLY A 86 -8.53 -2.03 9.54
C GLY A 86 -8.59 -1.27 10.86
N LEU A 87 -8.70 -1.94 12.00
CA LEU A 87 -8.77 -1.35 13.33
C LEU A 87 -7.79 -2.00 14.29
N VAL A 88 -7.15 -1.20 15.13
CA VAL A 88 -6.36 -1.66 16.27
C VAL A 88 -7.23 -1.63 17.52
N ARG A 89 -7.82 -2.79 17.87
CA ARG A 89 -8.66 -2.96 19.07
C ARG A 89 -8.58 -4.39 19.58
N LEU A 90 -8.95 -4.63 20.82
CA LEU A 90 -9.05 -5.97 21.38
C LEU A 90 -10.03 -6.83 20.56
N GLY A 91 -9.62 -8.05 20.20
CA GLY A 91 -10.40 -8.99 19.40
C GLY A 91 -10.41 -8.72 17.91
N ALA A 92 -9.74 -7.67 17.41
CA ALA A 92 -9.58 -7.43 15.99
C ALA A 92 -8.47 -8.32 15.39
N GLN A 93 -8.51 -8.50 14.06
CA GLN A 93 -7.44 -9.14 13.30
C GLN A 93 -6.14 -8.34 13.49
N ALA A 94 -5.08 -9.02 13.92
CA ALA A 94 -3.78 -8.41 14.16
C ALA A 94 -2.92 -8.41 12.88
N ASP A 95 -3.39 -7.70 11.84
CA ASP A 95 -2.63 -7.39 10.63
C ASP A 95 -2.15 -5.96 10.74
N LEU A 96 -0.86 -5.78 11.01
CA LEU A 96 -0.27 -4.49 11.36
C LEU A 96 0.94 -4.18 10.49
N CYS A 97 1.14 -2.90 10.20
CA CYS A 97 2.32 -2.40 9.53
C CYS A 97 2.92 -1.27 10.38
N ILE A 98 4.19 -1.40 10.74
CA ILE A 98 4.92 -0.36 11.50
C ILE A 98 5.74 0.46 10.50
N ILE A 99 5.47 1.76 10.47
CA ILE A 99 6.07 2.71 9.55
C ILE A 99 6.92 3.69 10.33
N ASP A 100 8.16 3.87 9.89
CA ASP A 100 9.07 4.88 10.42
C ASP A 100 8.74 6.26 9.83
N PRO A 101 8.27 7.23 10.64
CA PRO A 101 7.87 8.54 10.12
C PRO A 101 9.06 9.36 9.60
N VAL A 102 10.26 9.18 10.16
CA VAL A 102 11.45 9.92 9.72
C VAL A 102 11.95 9.37 8.39
N ALA A 103 11.94 8.04 8.23
CA ALA A 103 12.28 7.42 6.96
C ALA A 103 11.25 7.75 5.87
N LEU A 104 9.94 7.79 6.21
CA LEU A 104 8.88 8.21 5.29
C LEU A 104 9.08 9.65 4.81
N GLU A 105 9.43 10.56 5.70
CA GLU A 105 9.71 11.95 5.34
C GLU A 105 10.89 12.08 4.36
N LYS A 106 11.97 11.32 4.58
CA LYS A 106 13.17 11.33 3.74
C LYS A 106 13.01 10.54 2.43
N TRP A 107 12.07 9.61 2.37
CA TRP A 107 11.87 8.77 1.20
C TRP A 107 11.47 9.58 -0.03
N ASP A 108 12.20 9.39 -1.13
CA ASP A 108 11.89 9.97 -2.44
C ASP A 108 11.41 8.84 -3.37
N PRO A 109 10.09 8.69 -3.59
CA PRO A 109 9.54 7.62 -4.38
C PRO A 109 9.97 7.64 -5.85
N GLU A 110 10.40 8.79 -6.37
CA GLU A 110 10.85 8.93 -7.75
C GLU A 110 12.30 8.46 -7.96
N LYS A 111 13.06 8.28 -6.86
CA LYS A 111 14.45 7.83 -6.92
C LYS A 111 14.67 6.40 -6.45
N THR A 112 13.68 5.80 -5.79
CA THR A 112 13.86 4.50 -5.14
C THR A 112 13.26 3.33 -5.91
N TYR A 113 12.50 3.58 -6.98
CA TYR A 113 12.00 2.50 -7.80
C TYR A 113 13.13 1.80 -8.57
N HIS A 114 12.99 0.50 -8.74
CA HIS A 114 13.96 -0.32 -9.45
C HIS A 114 13.29 -1.54 -10.10
N PHE A 115 14.04 -2.23 -10.96
CA PHE A 115 13.57 -3.47 -11.58
C PHE A 115 14.08 -4.68 -10.81
N ILE A 116 13.19 -5.62 -10.52
CA ILE A 116 13.55 -6.95 -10.06
C ILE A 116 13.18 -8.00 -11.12
N HIS A 117 13.91 -9.08 -11.19
CA HIS A 117 13.54 -10.23 -12.02
C HIS A 117 12.67 -11.19 -11.21
N ARG A 118 11.52 -11.54 -11.77
CA ARG A 118 10.60 -12.54 -11.20
C ARG A 118 10.77 -13.84 -11.97
N SER A 119 11.60 -14.75 -11.45
CA SER A 119 11.85 -16.04 -12.09
C SER A 119 10.57 -16.86 -12.32
N GLN A 120 9.60 -16.77 -11.39
CA GLN A 120 8.30 -17.44 -11.46
C GLN A 120 7.46 -17.02 -12.68
N PHE A 121 7.70 -15.82 -13.20
CA PHE A 121 6.95 -15.26 -14.33
C PHE A 121 7.84 -15.05 -15.57
N GLY A 122 9.14 -15.31 -15.46
CA GLY A 122 10.11 -15.08 -16.54
C GLY A 122 10.21 -13.62 -17.01
N CYS A 123 9.85 -12.65 -16.16
CA CYS A 123 9.82 -11.24 -16.53
C CYS A 123 10.44 -10.33 -15.48
N ARG A 124 10.76 -9.09 -15.91
CA ARG A 124 11.16 -8.00 -15.02
C ARG A 124 9.92 -7.27 -14.53
N GLN A 125 9.97 -6.81 -13.30
CA GLN A 125 8.91 -6.03 -12.67
C GLN A 125 9.49 -4.78 -12.03
N ILE A 126 8.85 -3.64 -12.23
CA ILE A 126 9.15 -2.41 -11.49
C ILE A 126 8.60 -2.57 -10.06
N VAL A 127 9.41 -2.26 -9.08
CA VAL A 127 9.02 -2.22 -7.66
C VAL A 127 9.52 -0.95 -7.00
N ASN A 128 8.80 -0.51 -5.98
CA ASN A 128 9.23 0.56 -5.10
C ASN A 128 8.95 0.13 -3.65
N ARG A 129 9.95 -0.49 -3.03
CA ARG A 129 9.87 -1.08 -1.69
C ARG A 129 10.88 -0.41 -0.78
N PRO A 130 10.48 0.67 -0.09
CA PRO A 130 11.37 1.38 0.82
C PRO A 130 11.47 0.64 2.17
N ASP A 131 12.34 -0.34 2.28
CA ASP A 131 12.53 -1.20 3.46
C ASP A 131 12.79 -0.39 4.74
N ALA A 132 13.48 0.75 4.63
CA ALA A 132 13.69 1.63 5.76
C ALA A 132 12.39 2.31 6.26
N VAL A 133 11.37 2.45 5.42
CA VAL A 133 10.09 3.07 5.77
C VAL A 133 9.17 2.07 6.46
N VAL A 134 9.05 0.85 5.90
CA VAL A 134 8.24 -0.22 6.48
C VAL A 134 9.13 -1.08 7.36
N ARG A 135 9.12 -0.80 8.65
CA ARG A 135 9.94 -1.50 9.64
C ARG A 135 9.49 -2.92 9.87
N ASN A 136 8.20 -3.10 10.13
CA ASN A 136 7.65 -4.41 10.47
C ASN A 136 6.31 -4.64 9.77
N VAL A 137 6.06 -5.89 9.41
CA VAL A 137 4.76 -6.38 8.97
C VAL A 137 4.37 -7.57 9.83
N ILE A 138 3.17 -7.49 10.41
CA ILE A 138 2.58 -8.52 11.25
C ILE A 138 1.31 -8.99 10.57
N ILE A 139 1.14 -10.30 10.40
CA ILE A 139 -0.04 -10.93 9.80
C ILE A 139 -0.59 -11.96 10.78
N GLY A 140 -1.85 -11.80 11.18
CA GLY A 140 -2.47 -12.70 12.16
C GLY A 140 -1.73 -12.77 13.50
N GLY A 141 -1.08 -11.67 13.90
CA GLY A 141 -0.28 -11.60 15.13
C GLY A 141 1.14 -12.17 15.01
N LYS A 142 1.55 -12.65 13.83
CA LYS A 142 2.90 -13.16 13.58
C LYS A 142 3.72 -12.13 12.81
N MET A 143 4.93 -11.85 13.29
CA MET A 143 5.91 -11.05 12.57
C MET A 143 6.35 -11.80 11.31
N VAL A 144 6.10 -11.25 10.12
CA VAL A 144 6.48 -11.84 8.83
C VAL A 144 7.60 -11.08 8.13
N TRP A 145 7.80 -9.83 8.52
CA TRP A 145 8.86 -8.96 8.02
C TRP A 145 9.39 -8.11 9.16
N ASP A 146 10.70 -8.10 9.34
CA ASP A 146 11.40 -7.32 10.35
C ASP A 146 12.63 -6.66 9.74
N ASN A 147 12.61 -5.33 9.61
CA ASN A 147 13.74 -4.52 9.17
C ASN A 147 14.52 -5.07 7.95
N GLY A 148 13.82 -5.45 6.90
CA GLY A 148 14.45 -5.95 5.67
C GLY A 148 14.53 -7.48 5.56
N ILE A 149 14.13 -8.22 6.58
CA ILE A 149 14.26 -9.67 6.66
C ILE A 149 12.89 -10.33 6.79
N TYR A 150 12.60 -11.30 5.94
CA TYR A 150 11.43 -12.17 6.12
C TYR A 150 11.66 -13.17 7.24
N SER A 151 10.60 -13.48 7.99
CA SER A 151 10.65 -14.56 8.97
C SER A 151 10.98 -15.90 8.30
N GLU A 152 11.64 -16.80 9.02
CA GLU A 152 12.03 -18.12 8.49
C GLU A 152 10.82 -18.94 8.01
N ASP A 153 9.66 -18.73 8.62
CA ASP A 153 8.40 -19.42 8.29
C ASP A 153 7.63 -18.76 7.16
N PHE A 154 8.07 -17.61 6.67
CA PHE A 154 7.37 -16.91 5.59
C PHE A 154 7.30 -17.75 4.32
N GLY A 155 6.09 -17.96 3.82
CA GLY A 155 5.84 -18.82 2.66
C GLY A 155 5.86 -20.33 2.95
N LYS A 156 6.22 -20.78 4.16
CA LYS A 156 6.19 -22.18 4.58
C LYS A 156 4.94 -22.50 5.41
N THR A 157 4.47 -21.54 6.19
CA THR A 157 3.28 -21.66 7.04
C THR A 157 2.28 -20.57 6.67
N ALA A 158 0.98 -20.85 6.78
CA ALA A 158 -0.07 -19.86 6.62
C ALA A 158 -0.04 -18.86 7.78
N SER A 159 0.16 -17.58 7.48
CA SER A 159 0.11 -16.51 8.48
C SER A 159 -1.19 -15.72 8.43
N GLY A 160 -1.79 -15.61 7.25
CA GLY A 160 -3.04 -14.89 7.01
C GLY A 160 -4.26 -15.77 6.86
N ARG A 161 -5.41 -15.14 6.68
CA ARG A 161 -6.69 -15.80 6.37
C ARG A 161 -7.42 -15.06 5.25
N VAL A 162 -8.35 -15.73 4.61
CA VAL A 162 -9.26 -15.09 3.68
C VAL A 162 -10.31 -14.30 4.48
N ILE A 163 -10.36 -12.99 4.25
CA ILE A 163 -11.35 -12.09 4.88
C ILE A 163 -12.56 -11.96 3.95
N ARG A 164 -13.75 -12.17 4.51
CA ARG A 164 -15.01 -12.10 3.76
C ARG A 164 -15.92 -11.05 4.37
N ALA A 165 -16.81 -10.46 3.56
CA ALA A 165 -17.77 -9.44 4.00
C ALA A 165 -18.64 -9.90 5.18
N LYS A 166 -19.06 -11.16 5.20
CA LYS A 166 -19.88 -11.75 6.29
C LYS A 166 -19.11 -11.97 7.60
N ASP A 167 -17.78 -11.83 7.59
CA ASP A 167 -16.95 -11.88 8.80
C ASP A 167 -17.02 -10.55 9.57
N HIS A 168 -17.62 -9.51 8.99
CA HIS A 168 -17.95 -8.28 9.68
C HIS A 168 -19.31 -8.45 10.35
N PRO A 169 -19.41 -8.33 11.69
CA PRO A 169 -20.70 -8.21 12.33
C PRO A 169 -21.32 -6.89 11.84
N LEU A 170 -22.23 -6.98 10.88
CA LEU A 170 -23.13 -5.86 10.59
C LEU A 170 -23.80 -5.54 11.91
N GLU A 171 -23.62 -4.33 12.42
CA GLU A 171 -24.49 -3.80 13.45
C GLU A 171 -25.93 -3.89 12.90
N GLN A 172 -26.63 -4.95 13.30
CA GLN A 172 -28.05 -5.09 13.02
C GLN A 172 -28.74 -3.95 13.77
N GLY A 173 -29.13 -2.95 13.02
CA GLY A 173 -30.00 -1.90 13.49
C GLY A 173 -29.35 -0.58 13.77
N LYS A 174 -29.31 0.23 12.73
CA LYS A 174 -29.77 1.63 12.72
C LYS A 174 -29.70 2.12 11.26
N MET A 175 -30.73 1.82 10.50
CA MET A 175 -31.13 2.74 9.41
C MET A 175 -31.91 3.90 10.04
#